data_165eb04f7849ab39289ea908b476b020
#
_entry.id   165eb04f7849ab39289ea908b476b020
#
_cell.length_a   1.000
_cell.length_b   1.000
_cell.length_c   1.000
_cell.angle_alpha   90.00
_cell.angle_beta   90.00
_cell.angle_gamma   90.00
#
_symmetry.space_group_name_H-M   'P 1'
#
loop_
_entity.id
_entity.type
_entity.pdbx_description
1 polymer ?
#
loop_
_entity_poly.entity_id
_entity_poly.type
_entity_poly.pdbx_seq_one_letter_code
_entity_poly.pdbx_strand_id
1 'polypeptide(L)'
;MNTKAVIAKGFQLPGHFFFSNYFYGLCAVALSIEASLQQQFPLNGFLYYFLVFITTVLYYAYPYIKKTTKPTTNPRTLWYNEHYQLMRWNQIIITIILTVALILFLKDHGSDVLQMSFRQWMVLAVFPIVAALYYGSSSGMGKYNLRRIGWLKPFVIGFTWAGLVTVYPVLFQSVINEQEYAPGWVGIFLFIKNFMFITLLCIMFDVKDFATDHLYRMRTFVVRLGLRKTVVYLLLPLGLIGLSCFIYYATTHRFSWVKISLNTIPFILLILVAISLLRRRRPLLYYLIVVDGLMLVKAVCGTIAMLYF
;
A
#
# COMPACT_ATOMS: atom_id res chain seq x y z
N MET A 1 30.43 15.67 16.38
CA MET A 1 30.62 14.98 15.08
C MET A 1 29.37 15.18 14.24
N ASN A 2 29.48 15.86 13.11
CA ASN A 2 28.37 16.47 12.36
C ASN A 2 27.52 15.41 11.66
N THR A 3 26.39 15.04 12.24
CA THR A 3 25.42 14.06 11.70
C THR A 3 24.89 14.46 10.32
N LYS A 4 25.01 15.75 9.94
CA LYS A 4 24.65 16.27 8.61
C LYS A 4 25.59 15.79 7.49
N ALA A 5 26.89 15.56 7.78
CA ALA A 5 27.87 15.20 6.76
C ALA A 5 27.83 13.71 6.37
N VAL A 6 27.35 12.82 7.25
CA VAL A 6 27.26 11.37 6.98
C VAL A 6 26.04 11.03 6.13
N ILE A 7 24.98 11.82 6.21
CA ILE A 7 23.76 11.64 5.39
C ILE A 7 23.99 12.14 3.93
N ALA A 8 24.93 13.03 3.71
CA ALA A 8 25.02 13.82 2.47
C ALA A 8 25.74 13.16 1.28
N LYS A 9 26.54 12.13 1.42
CA LYS A 9 27.39 11.63 0.31
C LYS A 9 27.08 10.22 -0.23
N GLY A 10 26.31 9.39 0.46
CA GLY A 10 26.05 8.00 0.01
C GLY A 10 24.62 7.69 -0.42
N PHE A 11 23.66 8.63 -0.30
CA PHE A 11 22.22 8.33 -0.30
C PHE A 11 21.40 9.13 -1.33
N GLN A 12 22.00 9.72 -2.34
CA GLN A 12 21.23 10.62 -3.22
C GLN A 12 20.21 9.86 -4.09
N LEU A 13 20.58 8.81 -4.78
CA LEU A 13 19.68 8.07 -5.68
C LEU A 13 18.64 7.19 -4.96
N PRO A 14 19.01 6.30 -3.99
CA PRO A 14 18.01 5.52 -3.26
C PRO A 14 17.06 6.39 -2.45
N GLY A 15 17.54 7.48 -1.84
CA GLY A 15 16.73 8.42 -1.08
C GLY A 15 15.62 9.06 -1.92
N HIS A 16 15.94 9.53 -3.13
CA HIS A 16 14.96 10.12 -4.03
C HIS A 16 13.84 9.13 -4.39
N PHE A 17 14.17 7.91 -4.78
CA PHE A 17 13.19 6.90 -5.18
C PHE A 17 12.21 6.51 -4.05
N PHE A 18 12.73 6.27 -2.86
CA PHE A 18 11.90 5.87 -1.71
C PHE A 18 11.15 7.06 -1.09
N PHE A 19 11.80 8.22 -0.92
CA PHE A 19 11.15 9.36 -0.28
C PHE A 19 10.11 10.04 -1.18
N SER A 20 10.31 10.05 -2.50
CA SER A 20 9.33 10.57 -3.46
C SER A 20 8.11 9.68 -3.70
N ASN A 21 8.05 8.51 -3.05
CA ASN A 21 6.93 7.54 -3.12
C ASN A 21 6.84 6.73 -4.44
N TYR A 22 7.79 6.82 -5.35
CA TYR A 22 7.79 6.03 -6.58
C TYR A 22 7.79 4.53 -6.30
N PHE A 23 8.46 4.12 -5.23
CA PHE A 23 8.44 2.72 -4.77
C PHE A 23 7.04 2.21 -4.45
N TYR A 24 6.17 3.03 -3.79
CA TYR A 24 4.78 2.65 -3.52
C TYR A 24 3.96 2.50 -4.81
N GLY A 25 4.16 3.40 -5.78
CA GLY A 25 3.54 3.27 -7.10
C GLY A 25 3.92 1.95 -7.78
N LEU A 26 5.21 1.58 -7.75
CA LEU A 26 5.70 0.32 -8.29
C LEU A 26 5.07 -0.88 -7.57
N CYS A 27 5.01 -0.87 -6.24
CA CYS A 27 4.36 -1.92 -5.45
C CYS A 27 2.87 -2.06 -5.80
N ALA A 28 2.15 -0.95 -6.00
CA ALA A 28 0.74 -0.97 -6.35
C ALA A 28 0.50 -1.63 -7.72
N VAL A 29 1.31 -1.28 -8.72
CA VAL A 29 1.27 -1.91 -10.05
C VAL A 29 1.60 -3.40 -9.96
N ALA A 30 2.68 -3.76 -9.29
CA ALA A 30 3.12 -5.16 -9.19
C ALA A 30 2.08 -6.04 -8.49
N LEU A 31 1.49 -5.56 -7.36
CA LEU A 31 0.43 -6.26 -6.65
C LEU A 31 -0.87 -6.34 -7.46
N SER A 32 -1.16 -5.33 -8.29
CA SER A 32 -2.32 -5.30 -9.17
C SER A 32 -2.20 -6.34 -10.29
N ILE A 33 -0.99 -6.49 -10.86
CA ILE A 33 -0.67 -7.55 -11.83
C ILE A 33 -0.80 -8.93 -11.19
N GLU A 34 -0.18 -9.14 -10.03
CA GLU A 34 -0.29 -10.39 -9.27
C GLU A 34 -1.76 -10.76 -9.02
N ALA A 35 -2.58 -9.79 -8.60
CA ALA A 35 -3.97 -10.03 -8.26
C ALA A 35 -4.83 -10.35 -9.49
N SER A 36 -4.57 -9.74 -10.65
CA SER A 36 -5.25 -10.10 -11.90
C SER A 36 -4.93 -11.54 -12.29
N LEU A 37 -3.67 -11.93 -12.26
CA LEU A 37 -3.23 -13.29 -12.60
C LEU A 37 -3.81 -14.34 -11.64
N GLN A 38 -3.82 -14.06 -10.34
CA GLN A 38 -4.38 -14.99 -9.35
C GLN A 38 -5.91 -15.17 -9.49
N GLN A 39 -6.61 -14.17 -10.01
CA GLN A 39 -8.03 -14.23 -10.30
C GLN A 39 -8.33 -14.72 -11.72
N GLN A 40 -7.29 -15.07 -12.49
CA GLN A 40 -7.39 -15.53 -13.89
C GLN A 40 -8.05 -14.50 -14.82
N PHE A 41 -7.90 -13.21 -14.52
CA PHE A 41 -8.32 -12.14 -15.42
C PHE A 41 -7.17 -11.71 -16.32
N PRO A 42 -7.49 -11.28 -17.55
CA PRO A 42 -6.48 -10.71 -18.44
C PRO A 42 -5.84 -9.48 -17.81
N LEU A 43 -4.58 -9.23 -18.16
CA LEU A 43 -3.89 -8.03 -17.70
C LEU A 43 -4.50 -6.80 -18.35
N ASN A 44 -4.62 -5.73 -17.58
CA ASN A 44 -5.08 -4.44 -18.06
C ASN A 44 -4.05 -3.77 -18.98
N GLY A 45 -4.48 -2.82 -19.77
CA GLY A 45 -3.59 -2.04 -20.62
C GLY A 45 -2.62 -1.14 -19.84
N PHE A 46 -1.58 -0.68 -20.52
CA PHE A 46 -0.55 0.19 -19.92
C PHE A 46 -1.14 1.43 -19.23
N LEU A 47 -2.14 2.06 -19.83
CA LEU A 47 -2.77 3.27 -19.29
C LEU A 47 -3.39 3.03 -17.91
N TYR A 48 -4.02 1.88 -17.68
CA TYR A 48 -4.56 1.51 -16.38
C TYR A 48 -3.46 1.43 -15.31
N TYR A 49 -2.38 0.69 -15.57
CA TYR A 49 -1.28 0.55 -14.61
C TYR A 49 -0.54 1.86 -14.38
N PHE A 50 -0.45 2.69 -15.42
CA PHE A 50 0.11 4.02 -15.30
C PHE A 50 -0.74 4.94 -14.39
N LEU A 51 -2.07 4.88 -14.49
CA LEU A 51 -3.00 5.57 -13.60
C LEU A 51 -2.85 5.08 -12.14
N VAL A 52 -2.77 3.77 -11.93
CA VAL A 52 -2.54 3.17 -10.59
C VAL A 52 -1.22 3.68 -10.01
N PHE A 53 -0.15 3.68 -10.79
CA PHE A 53 1.16 4.18 -10.36
C PHE A 53 1.10 5.64 -9.93
N ILE A 54 0.65 6.52 -10.83
CA ILE A 54 0.64 7.97 -10.60
C ILE A 54 -0.28 8.34 -9.43
N THR A 55 -1.48 7.78 -9.37
CA THR A 55 -2.43 8.06 -8.29
C THR A 55 -1.85 7.66 -6.94
N THR A 56 -1.17 6.51 -6.86
CA THR A 56 -0.50 6.07 -5.63
C THR A 56 0.61 7.04 -5.23
N VAL A 57 1.46 7.45 -6.16
CA VAL A 57 2.54 8.41 -5.89
C VAL A 57 1.98 9.73 -5.36
N LEU A 58 0.96 10.29 -6.00
CA LEU A 58 0.32 11.55 -5.57
C LEU A 58 -0.35 11.42 -4.21
N TYR A 59 -1.07 10.32 -3.96
CA TYR A 59 -1.72 10.09 -2.69
C TYR A 59 -0.73 10.10 -1.51
N TYR A 60 0.41 9.42 -1.68
CA TYR A 60 1.46 9.39 -0.66
C TYR A 60 2.29 10.68 -0.58
N ALA A 61 2.31 11.50 -1.65
CA ALA A 61 2.94 12.81 -1.64
C ALA A 61 2.07 13.91 -1.00
N TYR A 62 0.74 13.68 -0.89
CA TYR A 62 -0.22 14.66 -0.39
C TYR A 62 0.15 15.31 0.96
N PRO A 63 0.64 14.57 2.01
CA PRO A 63 1.01 15.18 3.28
C PRO A 63 2.19 16.16 3.20
N TYR A 64 2.95 16.13 2.11
CA TYR A 64 4.16 16.92 1.90
C TYR A 64 3.97 18.09 0.93
N ILE A 65 2.73 18.40 0.53
CA ILE A 65 2.41 19.54 -0.37
C ILE A 65 2.81 20.86 0.27
N LYS A 66 2.66 20.98 1.60
CA LYS A 66 3.02 22.19 2.36
C LYS A 66 4.35 21.98 3.08
N LYS A 67 5.23 22.96 2.96
CA LYS A 67 6.48 22.98 3.72
C LYS A 67 6.19 22.98 5.22
N THR A 68 6.83 22.09 5.95
CA THR A 68 6.65 22.00 7.41
C THR A 68 7.55 23.03 8.08
N THR A 69 6.93 23.94 8.83
CA THR A 69 7.65 24.95 9.64
C THR A 69 7.93 24.47 11.07
N LYS A 70 7.25 23.40 11.50
CA LYS A 70 7.42 22.82 12.85
C LYS A 70 8.73 22.04 12.95
N PRO A 71 9.43 22.12 14.08
CA PRO A 71 10.60 21.28 14.32
C PRO A 71 10.26 19.79 14.17
N THR A 72 11.06 19.08 13.38
CA THR A 72 10.85 17.65 13.15
C THR A 72 12.18 16.92 13.07
N THR A 73 12.23 15.71 13.61
CA THR A 73 13.36 14.79 13.48
C THR A 73 13.11 13.71 12.42
N ASN A 74 11.96 13.74 11.75
CA ASN A 74 11.63 12.76 10.71
C ASN A 74 12.50 13.00 9.46
N PRO A 75 13.38 12.06 9.08
CA PRO A 75 14.31 12.25 7.97
C PRO A 75 13.60 12.54 6.63
N ARG A 76 12.43 11.94 6.40
CA ARG A 76 11.65 12.15 5.20
C ARG A 76 11.08 13.57 5.13
N THR A 77 10.56 14.09 6.22
CA THR A 77 10.06 15.47 6.29
C THR A 77 11.19 16.48 6.09
N LEU A 78 12.36 16.22 6.67
CA LEU A 78 13.54 17.04 6.45
C LEU A 78 13.94 17.06 4.98
N TRP A 79 14.02 15.88 4.36
CA TRP A 79 14.33 15.74 2.94
C TRP A 79 13.34 16.50 2.03
N TYR A 80 12.02 16.40 2.31
CA TYR A 80 11.00 17.17 1.57
C TYR A 80 11.16 18.67 1.76
N ASN A 81 11.54 19.14 2.94
CA ASN A 81 11.80 20.55 3.20
C ASN A 81 13.02 21.05 2.45
N GLU A 82 14.09 20.25 2.37
CA GLU A 82 15.33 20.59 1.63
C GLU A 82 15.09 20.64 0.12
N HIS A 83 14.28 19.70 -0.41
CA HIS A 83 13.98 19.59 -1.84
C HIS A 83 12.59 20.15 -2.20
N TYR A 84 12.06 21.08 -1.39
CA TYR A 84 10.66 21.51 -1.49
C TYR A 84 10.27 22.01 -2.87
N GLN A 85 11.06 22.86 -3.50
CA GLN A 85 10.75 23.41 -4.84
C GLN A 85 10.73 22.30 -5.90
N LEU A 86 11.73 21.41 -5.90
CA LEU A 86 11.80 20.28 -6.82
C LEU A 86 10.57 19.35 -6.65
N MET A 87 10.24 19.01 -5.41
CA MET A 87 9.09 18.13 -5.12
C MET A 87 7.76 18.78 -5.46
N ARG A 88 7.62 20.09 -5.27
CA ARG A 88 6.42 20.84 -5.67
C ARG A 88 6.23 20.82 -7.19
N TRP A 89 7.28 21.10 -7.96
CA TRP A 89 7.22 20.99 -9.42
C TRP A 89 6.92 19.57 -9.88
N ASN A 90 7.57 18.58 -9.29
CA ASN A 90 7.28 17.17 -9.56
C ASN A 90 5.79 16.83 -9.31
N GLN A 91 5.20 17.28 -8.21
CA GLN A 91 3.78 17.06 -7.91
C GLN A 91 2.87 17.74 -8.94
N ILE A 92 3.18 18.99 -9.35
CA ILE A 92 2.42 19.71 -10.38
C ILE A 92 2.49 18.95 -11.71
N ILE A 93 3.68 18.58 -12.15
CA ILE A 93 3.89 17.83 -13.41
C ILE A 93 3.12 16.50 -13.38
N ILE A 94 3.26 15.72 -12.31
CA ILE A 94 2.56 14.45 -12.16
C ILE A 94 1.03 14.65 -12.12
N THR A 95 0.53 15.74 -11.52
CA THR A 95 -0.90 16.04 -11.51
C THR A 95 -1.41 16.39 -12.93
N ILE A 96 -0.64 17.15 -13.69
CA ILE A 96 -0.97 17.44 -15.10
C ILE A 96 -0.99 16.15 -15.92
N ILE A 97 0.03 15.31 -15.75
CA ILE A 97 0.11 14.00 -16.44
C ILE A 97 -1.08 13.11 -16.05
N LEU A 98 -1.46 13.06 -14.76
CA LEU A 98 -2.64 12.33 -14.31
C LEU A 98 -3.91 12.85 -14.99
N THR A 99 -4.08 14.17 -15.05
CA THR A 99 -5.25 14.78 -15.69
C THR A 99 -5.33 14.42 -17.17
N VAL A 100 -4.20 14.52 -17.89
CA VAL A 100 -4.13 14.13 -19.32
C VAL A 100 -4.42 12.62 -19.46
N ALA A 101 -3.82 11.77 -18.64
CA ALA A 101 -4.06 10.33 -18.67
C ALA A 101 -5.52 9.97 -18.38
N LEU A 102 -6.19 10.68 -17.46
CA LEU A 102 -7.62 10.51 -17.19
C LEU A 102 -8.49 10.96 -18.37
N ILE A 103 -8.14 12.07 -19.03
CA ILE A 103 -8.86 12.54 -20.23
C ILE A 103 -8.74 11.49 -21.34
N LEU A 104 -7.53 10.97 -21.59
CA LEU A 104 -7.32 9.90 -22.58
C LEU A 104 -8.11 8.65 -22.22
N PHE A 105 -8.09 8.25 -20.96
CA PHE A 105 -8.85 7.12 -20.47
C PHE A 105 -10.37 7.28 -20.68
N LEU A 106 -10.92 8.47 -20.35
CA LEU A 106 -12.33 8.77 -20.55
C LEU A 106 -12.71 8.92 -22.03
N LYS A 107 -11.76 9.31 -22.88
CA LYS A 107 -11.97 9.31 -24.33
C LYS A 107 -12.15 7.90 -24.87
N ASP A 108 -11.33 6.96 -24.39
CA ASP A 108 -11.34 5.58 -24.88
C ASP A 108 -12.44 4.72 -24.23
N HIS A 109 -12.76 4.96 -22.95
CA HIS A 109 -13.66 4.14 -22.12
C HIS A 109 -14.80 4.93 -21.46
N GLY A 110 -15.08 6.15 -21.91
CA GLY A 110 -16.10 6.99 -21.27
C GLY A 110 -17.51 6.43 -21.43
N SER A 111 -17.84 5.82 -22.56
CA SER A 111 -19.10 5.11 -22.77
C SER A 111 -19.29 3.97 -21.78
N ASP A 112 -18.24 3.15 -21.59
CA ASP A 112 -18.26 1.99 -20.74
C ASP A 112 -18.42 2.40 -19.27
N VAL A 113 -17.72 3.49 -18.87
CA VAL A 113 -17.85 4.07 -17.54
C VAL A 113 -19.25 4.62 -17.27
N LEU A 114 -19.89 5.27 -18.26
CA LEU A 114 -21.24 5.81 -18.10
C LEU A 114 -22.31 4.68 -18.02
N GLN A 115 -22.05 3.54 -18.59
CA GLN A 115 -22.94 2.36 -18.57
C GLN A 115 -22.76 1.50 -17.31
N MET A 116 -21.83 1.86 -16.41
CA MET A 116 -21.62 1.15 -15.15
C MET A 116 -22.92 1.06 -14.33
N SER A 117 -23.19 -0.13 -13.80
CA SER A 117 -24.29 -0.36 -12.86
C SER A 117 -24.07 0.40 -11.56
N PHE A 118 -25.15 0.70 -10.84
CA PHE A 118 -25.06 1.35 -9.51
C PHE A 118 -24.12 0.60 -8.55
N ARG A 119 -24.13 -0.73 -8.61
CA ARG A 119 -23.23 -1.57 -7.81
C ARG A 119 -21.76 -1.35 -8.15
N GLN A 120 -21.41 -1.26 -9.43
CA GLN A 120 -20.03 -0.96 -9.87
C GLN A 120 -19.59 0.42 -9.43
N TRP A 121 -20.47 1.44 -9.53
CA TRP A 121 -20.20 2.78 -9.01
C TRP A 121 -19.95 2.78 -7.49
N MET A 122 -20.73 2.04 -6.71
CA MET A 122 -20.50 1.91 -5.26
C MET A 122 -19.14 1.28 -4.96
N VAL A 123 -18.78 0.19 -5.67
CA VAL A 123 -17.47 -0.47 -5.50
C VAL A 123 -16.33 0.46 -5.91
N LEU A 124 -16.48 1.23 -6.99
CA LEU A 124 -15.49 2.22 -7.42
C LEU A 124 -15.32 3.33 -6.37
N ALA A 125 -16.39 3.82 -5.77
CA ALA A 125 -16.37 4.99 -4.89
C ALA A 125 -15.89 4.68 -3.45
N VAL A 126 -16.11 3.46 -2.94
CA VAL A 126 -15.86 3.13 -1.52
C VAL A 126 -14.40 3.34 -1.11
N PHE A 127 -13.45 2.89 -1.92
CA PHE A 127 -12.03 2.97 -1.56
C PHE A 127 -11.48 4.41 -1.60
N PRO A 128 -11.74 5.25 -2.61
CA PRO A 128 -11.33 6.65 -2.61
C PRO A 128 -12.00 7.45 -1.48
N ILE A 129 -13.26 7.18 -1.15
CA ILE A 129 -13.94 7.84 -0.02
C ILE A 129 -13.22 7.50 1.29
N VAL A 130 -12.92 6.22 1.54
CA VAL A 130 -12.18 5.79 2.74
C VAL A 130 -10.77 6.39 2.76
N ALA A 131 -10.10 6.44 1.61
CA ALA A 131 -8.78 7.08 1.46
C ALA A 131 -8.83 8.58 1.74
N ALA A 132 -9.87 9.29 1.29
CA ALA A 132 -10.06 10.71 1.57
C ALA A 132 -10.34 10.96 3.06
N LEU A 133 -11.18 10.14 3.69
CA LEU A 133 -11.47 10.21 5.12
C LEU A 133 -10.23 9.94 5.99
N TYR A 134 -9.25 9.20 5.47
CA TYR A 134 -8.01 8.93 6.19
C TYR A 134 -7.23 10.21 6.49
N TYR A 135 -7.08 11.12 5.53
CA TYR A 135 -6.40 12.39 5.76
C TYR A 135 -7.31 13.46 6.40
N GLY A 136 -8.62 13.35 6.23
CA GLY A 136 -9.60 14.37 6.61
C GLY A 136 -9.49 15.63 5.75
N SER A 137 -10.54 16.45 5.73
CA SER A 137 -10.52 17.75 5.07
C SER A 137 -10.05 18.85 6.03
N SER A 138 -9.17 19.73 5.55
CA SER A 138 -8.79 20.96 6.26
C SER A 138 -9.92 21.99 6.33
N SER A 139 -10.98 21.82 5.52
CA SER A 139 -12.10 22.76 5.40
C SER A 139 -13.37 22.21 6.06
N GLY A 140 -13.46 22.23 7.39
CA GLY A 140 -14.71 21.94 8.13
C GLY A 140 -15.01 20.48 8.49
N MET A 141 -14.52 19.48 7.77
CA MET A 141 -14.60 18.06 8.15
C MET A 141 -13.48 17.61 9.10
N GLY A 142 -12.77 18.53 9.73
CA GLY A 142 -11.63 18.25 10.62
C GLY A 142 -11.94 17.39 11.84
N LYS A 143 -13.24 17.12 12.12
CA LYS A 143 -13.67 16.18 13.15
C LYS A 143 -13.50 14.70 12.74
N TYR A 144 -13.52 14.39 11.43
CA TYR A 144 -13.50 13.02 10.90
C TYR A 144 -12.15 12.68 10.24
N ASN A 145 -11.07 12.70 10.99
CA ASN A 145 -9.76 12.28 10.51
C ASN A 145 -9.44 10.88 11.08
N LEU A 146 -9.62 9.83 10.26
CA LEU A 146 -9.40 8.44 10.67
C LEU A 146 -7.94 8.18 11.06
N ARG A 147 -7.00 8.96 10.53
CA ARG A 147 -5.57 8.89 10.89
C ARG A 147 -5.32 9.17 12.38
N ARG A 148 -6.20 9.97 13.05
CA ARG A 148 -6.09 10.24 14.49
C ARG A 148 -6.48 9.06 15.36
N ILE A 149 -7.24 8.12 14.82
CA ILE A 149 -7.62 6.88 15.51
C ILE A 149 -6.49 5.88 15.32
N GLY A 150 -5.47 5.92 16.17
CA GLY A 150 -4.22 5.19 15.98
C GLY A 150 -4.38 3.69 15.68
N TRP A 151 -5.28 2.98 16.37
CA TRP A 151 -5.52 1.55 16.15
C TRP A 151 -6.25 1.24 14.82
N LEU A 152 -7.05 2.18 14.31
CA LEU A 152 -7.80 2.01 13.06
C LEU A 152 -6.94 2.29 11.81
N LYS A 153 -5.90 3.13 11.95
CA LYS A 153 -5.00 3.55 10.88
C LYS A 153 -4.48 2.38 10.00
N PRO A 154 -3.94 1.26 10.55
CA PRO A 154 -3.47 0.14 9.74
C PRO A 154 -4.56 -0.52 8.91
N PHE A 155 -5.77 -0.65 9.46
CA PHE A 155 -6.91 -1.26 8.77
C PHE A 155 -7.41 -0.40 7.61
N VAL A 156 -7.51 0.92 7.80
CA VAL A 156 -7.92 1.84 6.74
C VAL A 156 -6.93 1.80 5.57
N ILE A 157 -5.63 1.82 5.86
CA ILE A 157 -4.60 1.71 4.81
C ILE A 157 -4.68 0.34 4.13
N GLY A 158 -4.74 -0.75 4.90
CA GLY A 158 -4.86 -2.10 4.35
C GLY A 158 -6.09 -2.28 3.46
N PHE A 159 -7.24 -1.75 3.88
CA PHE A 159 -8.50 -1.80 3.13
C PHE A 159 -8.40 -1.06 1.79
N THR A 160 -7.90 0.17 1.80
CA THR A 160 -7.74 0.97 0.57
C THR A 160 -6.74 0.33 -0.40
N TRP A 161 -5.64 -0.21 0.09
CA TRP A 161 -4.67 -0.94 -0.73
C TRP A 161 -5.27 -2.22 -1.31
N ALA A 162 -5.95 -3.03 -0.49
CA ALA A 162 -6.57 -4.25 -0.99
C ALA A 162 -7.61 -3.96 -2.07
N GLY A 163 -8.39 -2.88 -1.93
CA GLY A 163 -9.30 -2.39 -2.97
C GLY A 163 -8.57 -2.00 -4.25
N LEU A 164 -7.54 -1.18 -4.12
CA LEU A 164 -6.77 -0.69 -5.27
C LEU A 164 -6.13 -1.83 -6.06
N VAL A 165 -5.53 -2.82 -5.38
CA VAL A 165 -4.72 -3.85 -6.06
C VAL A 165 -5.50 -5.13 -6.39
N THR A 166 -6.63 -5.39 -5.75
CA THR A 166 -7.38 -6.65 -5.95
C THR A 166 -8.73 -6.43 -6.65
N VAL A 167 -9.45 -5.37 -6.27
CA VAL A 167 -10.80 -5.12 -6.77
C VAL A 167 -10.76 -4.33 -8.09
N TYR A 168 -10.01 -3.25 -8.13
CA TYR A 168 -10.00 -2.35 -9.29
C TYR A 168 -9.51 -2.98 -10.60
N PRO A 169 -8.47 -3.85 -10.62
CA PRO A 169 -8.06 -4.46 -11.89
C PRO A 169 -9.18 -5.30 -12.52
N VAL A 170 -9.94 -6.01 -11.69
CA VAL A 170 -11.06 -6.86 -12.14
C VAL A 170 -12.30 -6.03 -12.47
N LEU A 171 -12.60 -5.04 -11.63
CA LEU A 171 -13.72 -4.11 -11.89
C LEU A 171 -13.52 -3.41 -13.25
N PHE A 172 -12.30 -2.95 -13.54
CA PHE A 172 -11.98 -2.29 -14.79
C PHE A 172 -12.16 -3.23 -16.00
N GLN A 173 -11.68 -4.47 -15.91
CA GLN A 173 -11.92 -5.48 -16.95
C GLN A 173 -13.41 -5.78 -17.14
N SER A 174 -14.18 -5.86 -16.05
CA SER A 174 -15.62 -6.07 -16.14
C SER A 174 -16.34 -4.92 -16.83
N VAL A 175 -15.91 -3.68 -16.58
CA VAL A 175 -16.49 -2.48 -17.22
C VAL A 175 -16.19 -2.47 -18.72
N ILE A 176 -14.94 -2.70 -19.14
CA ILE A 176 -14.56 -2.72 -20.57
C ILE A 176 -15.27 -3.83 -21.33
N ASN A 177 -15.49 -4.98 -20.70
CA ASN A 177 -16.14 -6.12 -21.34
C ASN A 177 -17.69 -6.10 -21.18
N GLU A 178 -18.27 -4.99 -20.71
CA GLU A 178 -19.71 -4.82 -20.44
C GLU A 178 -20.31 -5.94 -19.56
N GLN A 179 -19.50 -6.45 -18.63
CA GLN A 179 -19.89 -7.51 -17.71
C GLN A 179 -20.22 -6.97 -16.32
N GLU A 180 -21.14 -7.61 -15.61
CA GLU A 180 -21.36 -7.30 -14.20
C GLU A 180 -20.13 -7.69 -13.37
N TYR A 181 -19.70 -6.78 -12.49
CA TYR A 181 -18.67 -7.11 -11.52
C TYR A 181 -19.22 -8.06 -10.46
N ALA A 182 -18.83 -9.32 -10.54
CA ALA A 182 -19.14 -10.34 -9.54
C ALA A 182 -17.82 -10.91 -8.97
N PRO A 183 -17.40 -10.51 -7.76
CA PRO A 183 -16.22 -11.09 -7.15
C PRO A 183 -16.45 -12.57 -6.86
N GLY A 184 -15.67 -13.43 -7.48
CA GLY A 184 -15.63 -14.85 -7.15
C GLY A 184 -15.02 -15.09 -5.76
N TRP A 185 -15.18 -16.29 -5.22
CA TRP A 185 -14.55 -16.68 -3.93
C TRP A 185 -13.05 -16.42 -3.89
N VAL A 186 -12.35 -16.62 -5.01
CA VAL A 186 -10.92 -16.32 -5.17
C VAL A 186 -10.64 -14.83 -4.96
N GLY A 187 -11.47 -13.96 -5.54
CA GLY A 187 -11.33 -12.51 -5.40
C GLY A 187 -11.55 -12.06 -3.95
N ILE A 188 -12.57 -12.59 -3.27
CA ILE A 188 -12.84 -12.29 -1.86
C ILE A 188 -11.68 -12.76 -0.98
N PHE A 189 -11.21 -14.00 -1.17
CA PHE A 189 -10.07 -14.54 -0.43
C PHE A 189 -8.81 -13.70 -0.65
N LEU A 190 -8.52 -13.33 -1.89
CA LEU A 190 -7.36 -12.52 -2.26
C LEU A 190 -7.45 -11.10 -1.67
N PHE A 191 -8.64 -10.51 -1.65
CA PHE A 191 -8.87 -9.24 -0.98
C PHE A 191 -8.54 -9.32 0.51
N ILE A 192 -9.05 -10.34 1.21
CA ILE A 192 -8.77 -10.57 2.64
C ILE A 192 -7.27 -10.81 2.87
N LYS A 193 -6.64 -11.64 2.03
CA LYS A 193 -5.20 -11.92 2.08
C LYS A 193 -4.37 -10.64 1.93
N ASN A 194 -4.66 -9.80 0.94
CA ASN A 194 -3.96 -8.53 0.71
C ASN A 194 -4.24 -7.52 1.81
N PHE A 195 -5.48 -7.41 2.26
CA PHE A 195 -5.88 -6.59 3.39
C PHE A 195 -5.09 -6.93 4.66
N MET A 196 -5.05 -8.20 5.05
CA MET A 196 -4.30 -8.67 6.21
C MET A 196 -2.80 -8.41 6.06
N PHE A 197 -2.21 -8.77 4.91
CA PHE A 197 -0.79 -8.60 4.67
C PHE A 197 -0.34 -7.15 4.81
N ILE A 198 -1.05 -6.22 4.16
CA ILE A 198 -0.72 -4.79 4.21
C ILE A 198 -1.02 -4.19 5.59
N THR A 199 -2.09 -4.62 6.25
CA THR A 199 -2.37 -4.21 7.63
C THR A 199 -1.23 -4.59 8.57
N LEU A 200 -0.66 -5.79 8.46
CA LEU A 200 0.49 -6.22 9.25
C LEU A 200 1.72 -5.35 8.98
N LEU A 201 2.01 -5.02 7.71
CA LEU A 201 3.10 -4.10 7.37
C LEU A 201 2.88 -2.72 8.00
N CYS A 202 1.67 -2.19 7.98
CA CYS A 202 1.34 -0.90 8.60
C CYS A 202 1.53 -0.92 10.13
N ILE A 203 1.18 -2.03 10.80
CA ILE A 203 1.43 -2.18 12.25
C ILE A 203 2.95 -2.25 12.53
N MET A 204 3.74 -2.89 11.65
CA MET A 204 5.20 -2.85 11.77
C MET A 204 5.75 -1.43 11.62
N PHE A 205 5.17 -0.61 10.75
CA PHE A 205 5.55 0.80 10.62
C PHE A 205 5.27 1.62 11.89
N ASP A 206 4.19 1.33 12.62
CA ASP A 206 3.91 1.99 13.89
C ASP A 206 5.00 1.72 14.95
N VAL A 207 5.78 0.64 14.81
CA VAL A 207 6.97 0.39 15.65
C VAL A 207 8.01 1.50 15.51
N LYS A 208 8.26 1.95 14.28
CA LYS A 208 9.19 3.07 14.00
C LYS A 208 8.69 4.37 14.63
N ASP A 209 7.40 4.61 14.56
CA ASP A 209 6.79 5.87 14.99
C ASP A 209 6.40 5.88 16.48
N PHE A 210 6.73 4.81 17.24
CA PHE A 210 6.36 4.63 18.65
C PHE A 210 6.61 5.85 19.52
N ALA A 211 7.80 6.44 19.45
CA ALA A 211 8.15 7.59 20.29
C ALA A 211 7.31 8.84 19.94
N THR A 212 7.09 9.06 18.65
CA THR A 212 6.27 10.17 18.14
C THR A 212 4.80 9.96 18.47
N ASP A 213 4.29 8.77 18.25
CA ASP A 213 2.90 8.41 18.53
C ASP A 213 2.60 8.48 20.04
N HIS A 214 3.55 8.07 20.87
CA HIS A 214 3.44 8.21 22.32
C HIS A 214 3.40 9.68 22.75
N LEU A 215 4.26 10.53 22.19
CA LEU A 215 4.31 11.96 22.48
C LEU A 215 2.99 12.66 22.08
N TYR A 216 2.42 12.31 20.92
CA TYR A 216 1.16 12.87 20.44
C TYR A 216 -0.08 12.14 20.99
N ARG A 217 0.08 11.25 21.97
CA ARG A 217 -0.99 10.43 22.58
C ARG A 217 -1.84 9.66 21.57
N MET A 218 -1.24 9.26 20.46
CA MET A 218 -1.90 8.40 19.47
C MET A 218 -1.98 6.97 20.01
N ARG A 219 -3.19 6.42 20.05
CA ARG A 219 -3.45 5.08 20.62
C ARG A 219 -3.23 3.99 19.57
N THR A 220 -2.00 3.88 19.02
CA THR A 220 -1.63 2.76 18.14
C THR A 220 -1.49 1.47 18.93
N PHE A 221 -1.46 0.31 18.25
CA PHE A 221 -1.26 -0.98 18.92
C PHE A 221 0.06 -1.01 19.70
N VAL A 222 1.13 -0.47 19.09
CA VAL A 222 2.46 -0.46 19.72
C VAL A 222 2.49 0.44 20.96
N VAL A 223 1.78 1.57 20.95
CA VAL A 223 1.66 2.46 22.12
C VAL A 223 0.82 1.84 23.24
N ARG A 224 -0.26 1.11 22.88
CA ARG A 224 -1.15 0.49 23.88
C ARG A 224 -0.58 -0.77 24.51
N LEU A 225 -0.03 -1.66 23.71
CA LEU A 225 0.41 -2.99 24.15
C LEU A 225 1.92 -3.03 24.45
N GLY A 226 2.68 -2.08 23.91
CA GLY A 226 4.13 -2.13 23.87
C GLY A 226 4.66 -3.00 22.72
N LEU A 227 5.90 -2.78 22.33
CA LEU A 227 6.54 -3.43 21.17
C LEU A 227 6.47 -4.96 21.25
N ARG A 228 6.95 -5.54 22.37
CA ARG A 228 7.05 -7.01 22.50
C ARG A 228 5.68 -7.68 22.41
N LYS A 229 4.67 -7.15 23.11
CA LYS A 229 3.32 -7.70 23.07
C LYS A 229 2.68 -7.54 21.68
N THR A 230 2.89 -6.41 21.01
CA THR A 230 2.39 -6.22 19.63
C THR A 230 2.97 -7.25 18.69
N VAL A 231 4.27 -7.52 18.75
CA VAL A 231 4.88 -8.52 17.86
C VAL A 231 4.39 -9.92 18.23
N VAL A 232 4.47 -10.33 19.50
CA VAL A 232 4.21 -11.71 19.92
C VAL A 232 2.71 -12.06 19.90
N TYR A 233 1.83 -11.15 20.31
CA TYR A 233 0.40 -11.42 20.45
C TYR A 233 -0.48 -10.89 19.31
N LEU A 234 0.07 -10.07 18.41
CA LEU A 234 -0.68 -9.53 17.28
C LEU A 234 -0.03 -9.92 15.95
N LEU A 235 1.21 -9.51 15.68
CA LEU A 235 1.84 -9.72 14.37
C LEU A 235 2.10 -11.20 14.08
N LEU A 236 2.70 -11.95 15.02
CA LEU A 236 3.00 -13.37 14.81
C LEU A 236 1.74 -14.23 14.68
N PRO A 237 0.72 -14.14 15.58
CA PRO A 237 -0.48 -14.95 15.42
C PRO A 237 -1.25 -14.61 14.14
N LEU A 238 -1.43 -13.34 13.80
CA LEU A 238 -2.12 -12.97 12.56
C LEU A 238 -1.34 -13.40 11.32
N GLY A 239 0.00 -13.30 11.34
CA GLY A 239 0.85 -13.79 10.25
C GLY A 239 0.74 -15.31 10.08
N LEU A 240 0.74 -16.07 11.17
CA LEU A 240 0.56 -17.52 11.17
C LEU A 240 -0.85 -17.93 10.72
N ILE A 241 -1.89 -17.25 11.19
CA ILE A 241 -3.27 -17.47 10.74
C ILE A 241 -3.38 -17.22 9.23
N GLY A 242 -2.85 -16.09 8.74
CA GLY A 242 -2.84 -15.78 7.31
C GLY A 242 -2.13 -16.84 6.48
N LEU A 243 -0.97 -17.33 6.95
CA LEU A 243 -0.24 -18.42 6.31
C LEU A 243 -1.02 -19.73 6.31
N SER A 244 -1.60 -20.12 7.45
CA SER A 244 -2.37 -21.35 7.59
C SER A 244 -3.64 -21.31 6.72
N CYS A 245 -4.36 -20.20 6.69
CA CYS A 245 -5.51 -20.00 5.80
C CYS A 245 -5.11 -20.11 4.32
N PHE A 246 -3.96 -19.53 3.94
CA PHE A 246 -3.46 -19.64 2.58
C PHE A 246 -3.11 -21.11 2.23
N ILE A 247 -2.39 -21.84 3.10
CA ILE A 247 -2.01 -23.23 2.86
C ILE A 247 -3.26 -24.12 2.76
N TYR A 248 -4.23 -23.94 3.65
CA TYR A 248 -5.51 -24.65 3.60
C TYR A 248 -6.24 -24.41 2.27
N TYR A 249 -6.37 -23.13 1.86
CA TYR A 249 -6.98 -22.77 0.60
C TYR A 249 -6.26 -23.41 -0.60
N ALA A 250 -4.92 -23.32 -0.63
CA ALA A 250 -4.10 -23.81 -1.73
C ALA A 250 -4.14 -25.35 -1.85
N THR A 251 -4.16 -26.06 -0.73
CA THR A 251 -4.29 -27.53 -0.72
C THR A 251 -5.68 -27.98 -1.16
N THR A 252 -6.74 -27.31 -0.71
CA THR A 252 -8.13 -27.58 -1.11
C THR A 252 -8.34 -27.38 -2.61
N HIS A 253 -7.72 -26.34 -3.19
CA HIS A 253 -7.80 -26.04 -4.63
C HIS A 253 -6.70 -26.75 -5.45
N ARG A 254 -5.99 -27.71 -4.87
CA ARG A 254 -4.98 -28.54 -5.53
C ARG A 254 -3.89 -27.74 -6.24
N PHE A 255 -3.41 -26.68 -5.61
CA PHE A 255 -2.28 -25.92 -6.14
C PHE A 255 -1.03 -26.81 -6.20
N SER A 256 -0.20 -26.59 -7.23
CA SER A 256 1.10 -27.28 -7.30
C SER A 256 2.00 -26.89 -6.11
N TRP A 257 2.86 -27.79 -5.67
CA TRP A 257 3.78 -27.53 -4.55
C TRP A 257 4.64 -26.29 -4.77
N VAL A 258 5.00 -26.01 -6.04
CA VAL A 258 5.78 -24.80 -6.39
C VAL A 258 4.95 -23.54 -6.17
N LYS A 259 3.68 -23.52 -6.60
CA LYS A 259 2.75 -22.39 -6.30
C LYS A 259 2.61 -22.13 -4.82
N ILE A 260 2.44 -23.20 -4.03
CA ILE A 260 2.32 -23.12 -2.57
C ILE A 260 3.60 -22.52 -1.98
N SER A 261 4.76 -23.07 -2.36
CA SER A 261 6.06 -22.61 -1.85
C SER A 261 6.33 -21.15 -2.16
N LEU A 262 6.16 -20.74 -3.42
CA LEU A 262 6.38 -19.33 -3.84
C LEU A 262 5.47 -18.35 -3.09
N ASN A 263 4.19 -18.67 -2.97
CA ASN A 263 3.25 -17.79 -2.24
C ASN A 263 3.44 -17.82 -0.72
N THR A 264 4.12 -18.83 -0.16
CA THR A 264 4.45 -18.95 1.27
C THR A 264 5.65 -18.07 1.65
N ILE A 265 6.63 -17.89 0.75
CA ILE A 265 7.85 -17.09 1.00
C ILE A 265 7.54 -15.70 1.58
N PRO A 266 6.63 -14.86 1.04
CA PRO A 266 6.35 -13.54 1.58
C PRO A 266 5.85 -13.56 3.02
N PHE A 267 5.07 -14.57 3.41
CA PHE A 267 4.56 -14.73 4.79
C PHE A 267 5.68 -15.12 5.75
N ILE A 268 6.56 -16.04 5.35
CA ILE A 268 7.72 -16.42 6.15
C ILE A 268 8.62 -15.20 6.37
N LEU A 269 8.92 -14.46 5.30
CA LEU A 269 9.73 -13.25 5.39
C LEU A 269 9.06 -12.18 6.28
N LEU A 270 7.75 -12.00 6.19
CA LEU A 270 6.99 -11.11 7.06
C LEU A 270 7.17 -11.47 8.53
N ILE A 271 7.05 -12.75 8.88
CA ILE A 271 7.24 -13.25 10.24
C ILE A 271 8.69 -13.01 10.71
N LEU A 272 9.69 -13.33 9.87
CA LEU A 272 11.10 -13.11 10.19
C LEU A 272 11.41 -11.62 10.40
N VAL A 273 10.87 -10.74 9.55
CA VAL A 273 11.01 -9.29 9.70
C VAL A 273 10.35 -8.82 10.99
N ALA A 274 9.13 -9.28 11.31
CA ALA A 274 8.45 -8.93 12.56
C ALA A 274 9.29 -9.32 13.80
N ILE A 275 9.88 -10.52 13.82
CA ILE A 275 10.78 -10.96 14.89
C ILE A 275 12.02 -10.08 14.96
N SER A 276 12.57 -9.67 13.81
CA SER A 276 13.77 -8.83 13.76
C SER A 276 13.58 -7.46 14.41
N LEU A 277 12.34 -6.93 14.41
CA LEU A 277 12.00 -5.65 15.04
C LEU A 277 12.12 -5.70 16.58
N LEU A 278 12.07 -6.89 17.20
CA LEU A 278 12.28 -7.07 18.64
C LEU A 278 13.72 -6.82 19.08
N ARG A 279 14.68 -7.00 18.18
CA ARG A 279 16.11 -7.06 18.53
C ARG A 279 16.80 -5.70 18.54
N ARG A 280 16.42 -4.79 17.61
CA ARG A 280 17.10 -3.49 17.43
C ARG A 280 16.15 -2.43 16.90
N ARG A 281 16.36 -1.18 17.33
CA ARG A 281 15.74 -0.02 16.66
C ARG A 281 16.32 0.09 15.25
N ARG A 282 15.46 0.19 14.26
CA ARG A 282 15.83 0.26 12.85
C ARG A 282 15.66 1.67 12.30
N PRO A 283 16.53 2.11 11.37
CA PRO A 283 16.36 3.40 10.70
C PRO A 283 15.15 3.40 9.77
N LEU A 284 14.66 4.59 9.39
CA LEU A 284 13.52 4.74 8.47
C LEU A 284 13.68 3.94 7.18
N LEU A 285 14.88 3.95 6.59
CA LEU A 285 15.16 3.22 5.34
C LEU A 285 14.98 1.72 5.45
N TYR A 286 15.23 1.13 6.61
CA TYR A 286 14.93 -0.29 6.83
C TYR A 286 13.44 -0.58 6.63
N TYR A 287 12.57 0.30 7.13
CA TYR A 287 11.12 0.13 6.95
C TYR A 287 10.72 0.32 5.49
N LEU A 288 11.26 1.30 4.80
CA LEU A 288 10.94 1.58 3.40
C LEU A 288 11.46 0.49 2.45
N ILE A 289 12.65 -0.08 2.72
CA ILE A 289 13.27 -1.07 1.83
C ILE A 289 12.86 -2.49 2.21
N VAL A 290 12.88 -2.83 3.51
CA VAL A 290 12.67 -4.21 3.96
C VAL A 290 11.20 -4.47 4.24
N VAL A 291 10.54 -3.62 5.06
CA VAL A 291 9.14 -3.85 5.43
C VAL A 291 8.22 -3.63 4.22
N ASP A 292 8.32 -2.47 3.56
CA ASP A 292 7.51 -2.19 2.36
C ASP A 292 7.98 -3.04 1.16
N GLY A 293 9.26 -3.41 1.10
CA GLY A 293 9.80 -4.33 0.10
C GLY A 293 9.12 -5.69 0.07
N LEU A 294 8.53 -6.12 1.19
CA LEU A 294 7.73 -7.36 1.24
C LEU A 294 6.50 -7.31 0.31
N MET A 295 5.96 -6.13 0.01
CA MET A 295 4.89 -5.98 -0.99
C MET A 295 5.38 -6.38 -2.38
N LEU A 296 6.58 -5.92 -2.75
CA LEU A 296 7.17 -6.26 -4.05
C LEU A 296 7.56 -7.74 -4.11
N VAL A 297 8.17 -8.27 -3.04
CA VAL A 297 8.48 -9.72 -2.95
C VAL A 297 7.22 -10.56 -3.11
N LYS A 298 6.13 -10.18 -2.42
CA LYS A 298 4.84 -10.86 -2.54
C LYS A 298 4.31 -10.83 -3.98
N ALA A 299 4.33 -9.67 -4.61
CA ALA A 299 3.88 -9.51 -5.99
C ALA A 299 4.71 -10.36 -6.97
N VAL A 300 6.04 -10.32 -6.85
CA VAL A 300 6.94 -11.09 -7.72
C VAL A 300 6.75 -12.60 -7.52
N CYS A 301 6.74 -13.09 -6.28
CA CYS A 301 6.52 -14.50 -5.98
C CYS A 301 5.16 -14.99 -6.50
N GLY A 302 4.08 -14.20 -6.29
CA GLY A 302 2.75 -14.54 -6.76
C GLY A 302 2.65 -14.52 -8.30
N THR A 303 3.24 -13.52 -8.94
CA THR A 303 3.27 -13.43 -10.41
C THR A 303 4.03 -14.60 -11.04
N ILE A 304 5.23 -14.91 -10.54
CA ILE A 304 6.01 -16.06 -11.02
C ILE A 304 5.24 -17.36 -10.83
N ALA A 305 4.61 -17.53 -9.67
CA ALA A 305 3.81 -18.72 -9.38
C ALA A 305 2.65 -18.92 -10.37
N MET A 306 2.05 -17.83 -10.85
CA MET A 306 0.91 -17.91 -11.76
C MET A 306 1.30 -18.00 -13.24
N LEU A 307 2.46 -17.48 -13.62
CA LEU A 307 2.89 -17.49 -15.02
C LEU A 307 3.59 -18.81 -15.43
N TYR A 308 4.29 -19.45 -14.51
CA TYR A 308 5.18 -20.59 -14.85
C TYR A 308 4.73 -21.91 -14.26
N PHE A 309 3.79 -21.93 -13.34
CA PHE A 309 3.36 -23.12 -12.61
C PHE A 309 1.84 -23.21 -12.48
#